data_e571aad9fd3070dfd25c3b4854493824
#
_entry.id   e571aad9fd3070dfd25c3b4854493824
#
_cell.length_a   1.000
_cell.length_b   1.000
_cell.length_c   1.000
_cell.angle_alpha   90.00
_cell.angle_beta   90.00
_cell.angle_gamma   90.00
#
_symmetry.space_group_name_H-M   'P 1'
#
loop_
_entity.id
_entity.type
_entity.pdbx_description
1 polymer ?
#
loop_
_entity_poly.entity_id
_entity_poly.type
_entity_poly.pdbx_seq_one_letter_code
_entity_poly.pdbx_strand_id
1 'polypeptide(L)'
;MEEYITAYEYEKNVNPKLNNIPIVQKNISDCEYGITTIEFSELFNVNYQATTPNLLASFIKLKQNHNFTLDEKNTGDFVNATSHLFYIISGNCEMNIDDEMFKVSEGDIIITPLFDSLIIKNNSDEELQIYYINDSPLINYLGSKTTKKIFKTAVYSKDFLLTKLNELSDFKNNRKGILLSNKDTEKIGVNTITPVLWALYNELPPNTVQKPHRHNSVALDLCVGCSDSENVYTLVGNELDENGNIINPIKVNWKKGEMFITPPGLWHSHNNIGSTHAYVLPIQDAGLLLYQRILGIILTK
;
A
#
# COMPACT_ATOMS: atom_id res chain seq x y z
N MET A 1 -2.11 33.90 -25.75
CA MET A 1 -1.62 32.54 -26.09
C MET A 1 -0.19 32.33 -25.59
N GLU A 2 0.69 33.32 -25.71
CA GLU A 2 2.09 33.23 -25.21
C GLU A 2 2.22 33.07 -23.68
N GLU A 3 1.23 33.48 -22.92
CA GLU A 3 1.21 33.40 -21.44
C GLU A 3 1.20 31.96 -20.89
N TYR A 4 0.80 30.98 -21.72
CA TYR A 4 0.69 29.55 -21.31
C TYR A 4 1.82 28.67 -21.84
N ILE A 5 2.77 29.21 -22.61
CA ILE A 5 3.89 28.45 -23.16
C ILE A 5 5.21 28.90 -22.54
N THR A 6 5.99 27.90 -22.10
CA THR A 6 7.33 28.12 -21.54
C THR A 6 8.32 27.14 -22.15
N ALA A 7 9.60 27.55 -22.18
CA ALA A 7 10.69 26.68 -22.58
C ALA A 7 11.90 26.97 -21.67
N TYR A 8 12.64 25.93 -21.33
CA TYR A 8 13.80 26.02 -20.48
C TYR A 8 15.02 25.43 -21.19
N GLU A 9 16.20 25.91 -20.81
CA GLU A 9 17.44 25.29 -21.25
C GLU A 9 17.52 23.86 -20.71
N TYR A 10 17.88 22.90 -21.60
CA TYR A 10 17.73 21.46 -21.35
C TYR A 10 18.61 20.98 -20.17
N GLU A 11 19.93 21.18 -20.25
CA GLU A 11 20.87 20.57 -19.29
C GLU A 11 20.66 21.08 -17.85
N LYS A 12 20.27 22.36 -17.68
CA LYS A 12 20.02 22.97 -16.37
C LYS A 12 18.69 22.57 -15.75
N ASN A 13 17.74 22.07 -16.57
CA ASN A 13 16.36 21.84 -16.13
C ASN A 13 15.89 20.39 -16.29
N VAL A 14 16.76 19.47 -16.70
CA VAL A 14 16.45 18.05 -16.93
C VAL A 14 15.96 17.34 -15.66
N ASN A 15 16.42 17.77 -14.50
CA ASN A 15 16.01 17.24 -13.20
C ASN A 15 15.47 18.38 -12.30
N PRO A 16 14.20 18.76 -12.43
CA PRO A 16 13.60 19.76 -11.54
C PRO A 16 13.62 19.27 -10.10
N LYS A 17 13.81 20.20 -9.16
CA LYS A 17 13.75 19.89 -7.73
C LYS A 17 12.28 19.73 -7.31
N LEU A 18 11.86 18.49 -7.10
CA LEU A 18 10.57 18.14 -6.54
C LEU A 18 10.70 17.82 -5.04
N ASN A 19 9.63 18.00 -4.30
CA ASN A 19 9.59 17.59 -2.90
C ASN A 19 9.65 16.07 -2.77
N ASN A 20 10.43 15.59 -1.80
CA ASN A 20 10.53 14.16 -1.52
C ASN A 20 9.24 13.64 -0.88
N ILE A 21 8.93 12.37 -1.14
CA ILE A 21 7.88 11.65 -0.41
C ILE A 21 8.37 11.48 1.04
N PRO A 22 7.56 11.85 2.07
CA PRO A 22 8.01 11.79 3.45
C PRO A 22 8.01 10.36 4.01
N ILE A 23 8.86 10.10 5.01
CA ILE A 23 8.76 8.92 5.87
C ILE A 23 7.78 9.27 6.99
N VAL A 24 6.61 8.64 6.99
CA VAL A 24 5.52 8.92 7.93
C VAL A 24 4.96 7.61 8.47
N GLN A 25 4.51 7.65 9.73
CA GLN A 25 3.75 6.57 10.37
C GLN A 25 2.37 7.10 10.75
N LYS A 26 1.34 6.26 10.59
CA LYS A 26 -0.02 6.53 11.06
C LYS A 26 -0.69 5.25 11.51
N ASN A 27 -1.22 5.26 12.74
CA ASN A 27 -1.98 4.13 13.27
C ASN A 27 -3.48 4.38 13.16
N ILE A 28 -4.26 3.34 12.86
CA ILE A 28 -5.73 3.44 12.81
C ILE A 28 -6.34 3.80 14.16
N SER A 29 -5.68 3.50 15.28
CA SER A 29 -6.14 3.91 16.61
C SER A 29 -6.27 5.42 16.77
N ASP A 30 -5.49 6.19 15.99
CA ASP A 30 -5.46 7.66 16.02
C ASP A 30 -6.44 8.28 15.01
N CYS A 31 -7.27 7.45 14.37
CA CYS A 31 -8.22 7.89 13.36
C CYS A 31 -9.63 8.03 13.93
N GLU A 32 -10.37 9.00 13.41
CA GLU A 32 -11.79 9.20 13.69
C GLU A 32 -12.64 8.10 13.04
N TYR A 33 -13.90 7.97 13.44
CA TYR A 33 -14.86 7.13 12.73
C TYR A 33 -15.21 7.71 11.36
N GLY A 34 -15.41 6.84 10.38
CA GLY A 34 -15.54 7.19 8.97
C GLY A 34 -14.25 6.89 8.23
N ILE A 35 -13.91 7.71 7.26
CA ILE A 35 -12.67 7.59 6.48
C ILE A 35 -11.68 8.69 6.89
N THR A 36 -10.44 8.29 7.14
CA THR A 36 -9.31 9.20 7.40
C THR A 36 -8.26 8.94 6.34
N THR A 37 -8.01 9.94 5.47
CA THR A 37 -6.95 9.88 4.44
C THR A 37 -5.60 10.30 5.01
N ILE A 38 -4.54 9.71 4.48
CA ILE A 38 -3.16 10.11 4.75
C ILE A 38 -2.75 11.05 3.62
N GLU A 39 -2.73 12.34 3.90
CA GLU A 39 -2.84 13.42 2.93
C GLU A 39 -1.56 14.25 2.83
N PHE A 40 -1.00 14.39 1.62
CA PHE A 40 0.18 15.20 1.30
C PHE A 40 0.03 16.00 0.00
N SER A 41 -1.19 16.32 -0.43
CA SER A 41 -1.45 17.10 -1.66
C SER A 41 -0.75 18.45 -1.68
N GLU A 42 -0.71 19.16 -0.54
CA GLU A 42 0.02 20.43 -0.41
C GLU A 42 1.52 20.26 -0.67
N LEU A 43 2.13 19.17 -0.17
CA LEU A 43 3.53 18.86 -0.40
C LEU A 43 3.84 18.63 -1.88
N PHE A 44 2.90 18.02 -2.60
CA PHE A 44 3.02 17.73 -4.04
C PHE A 44 2.49 18.85 -4.93
N ASN A 45 1.90 19.91 -4.33
CA ASN A 45 1.29 21.03 -5.02
C ASN A 45 0.22 20.59 -6.04
N VAL A 46 -0.68 19.71 -5.59
CA VAL A 46 -1.83 19.20 -6.35
C VAL A 46 -3.14 19.56 -5.66
N ASN A 47 -4.24 19.59 -6.42
CA ASN A 47 -5.57 19.98 -5.94
C ASN A 47 -6.52 18.78 -5.70
N TYR A 48 -5.98 17.59 -5.60
CA TYR A 48 -6.67 16.33 -5.29
C TYR A 48 -5.94 15.61 -4.15
N GLN A 49 -6.65 14.74 -3.44
CA GLN A 49 -6.08 13.97 -2.33
C GLN A 49 -5.00 13.00 -2.82
N ALA A 50 -3.85 12.98 -2.15
CA ALA A 50 -2.73 12.13 -2.49
C ALA A 50 -1.86 11.81 -1.27
N THR A 51 -1.58 10.53 -1.03
CA THR A 51 -0.55 10.10 -0.07
C THR A 51 0.82 10.10 -0.72
N THR A 52 0.84 9.72 -1.99
CA THR A 52 2.02 9.73 -2.88
C THR A 52 1.56 10.17 -4.27
N PRO A 53 2.46 10.47 -5.20
CA PRO A 53 2.05 10.87 -6.55
C PRO A 53 1.09 9.90 -7.26
N ASN A 54 1.17 8.59 -6.97
CA ASN A 54 0.36 7.58 -7.63
C ASN A 54 -0.73 6.96 -6.74
N LEU A 55 -0.60 7.03 -5.41
CA LEU A 55 -1.45 6.25 -4.50
C LEU A 55 -2.06 7.14 -3.40
N LEU A 56 -3.28 6.80 -3.02
CA LEU A 56 -3.98 7.33 -1.86
C LEU A 56 -4.20 6.22 -0.85
N ALA A 57 -3.70 6.41 0.37
CA ALA A 57 -3.92 5.53 1.51
C ALA A 57 -4.91 6.15 2.49
N SER A 58 -5.78 5.33 3.04
CA SER A 58 -6.80 5.73 4.00
C SER A 58 -7.06 4.65 5.03
N PHE A 59 -7.55 5.06 6.18
CA PHE A 59 -8.18 4.16 7.15
C PHE A 59 -9.69 4.39 7.17
N ILE A 60 -10.46 3.29 7.21
CA ILE A 60 -11.91 3.31 7.42
C ILE A 60 -12.19 2.63 8.75
N LYS A 61 -12.91 3.35 9.63
CA LYS A 61 -13.24 2.91 10.98
C LYS A 61 -14.73 3.04 11.20
N LEU A 62 -15.41 1.93 11.43
CA LEU A 62 -16.87 1.92 11.61
C LEU A 62 -17.25 1.35 12.97
N LYS A 63 -18.17 2.04 13.62
CA LYS A 63 -18.83 1.52 14.81
C LYS A 63 -19.63 0.26 14.47
N GLN A 64 -19.93 -0.51 15.49
CA GLN A 64 -20.90 -1.59 15.50
C GLN A 64 -22.20 -1.18 14.78
N ASN A 65 -22.71 -2.04 13.90
CA ASN A 65 -23.97 -1.83 13.17
C ASN A 65 -24.05 -0.52 12.34
N HIS A 66 -22.91 -0.02 11.87
CA HIS A 66 -22.83 1.15 10.99
C HIS A 66 -22.43 0.76 9.56
N ASN A 67 -22.89 1.58 8.61
CA ASN A 67 -22.57 1.44 7.20
C ASN A 67 -21.76 2.65 6.71
N PHE A 68 -20.95 2.43 5.69
CA PHE A 68 -20.20 3.49 5.02
C PHE A 68 -20.29 3.28 3.51
N THR A 69 -20.52 4.35 2.76
CA THR A 69 -20.64 4.29 1.29
C THR A 69 -19.51 5.07 0.64
N LEU A 70 -18.79 4.39 -0.24
CA LEU A 70 -17.82 4.97 -1.17
C LEU A 70 -18.51 5.11 -2.54
N ASP A 71 -18.74 6.34 -2.96
CA ASP A 71 -19.23 6.72 -4.28
C ASP A 71 -18.81 8.17 -4.59
N GLU A 72 -19.00 8.61 -5.84
CA GLU A 72 -18.63 9.96 -6.26
C GLU A 72 -19.37 11.06 -5.44
N LYS A 73 -20.60 10.80 -5.01
CA LYS A 73 -21.41 11.75 -4.25
C LYS A 73 -20.90 11.95 -2.81
N ASN A 74 -20.48 10.86 -2.15
CA ASN A 74 -20.07 10.89 -0.74
C ASN A 74 -18.57 11.15 -0.56
N THR A 75 -17.75 10.71 -1.51
CA THR A 75 -16.28 10.74 -1.41
C THR A 75 -15.59 11.44 -2.58
N GLY A 76 -16.36 12.01 -3.53
CA GLY A 76 -15.83 12.77 -4.67
C GLY A 76 -14.92 11.90 -5.58
N ASP A 77 -13.90 12.55 -6.16
CA ASP A 77 -12.95 11.92 -7.10
C ASP A 77 -12.10 10.80 -6.48
N PHE A 78 -12.24 10.54 -5.21
CA PHE A 78 -11.59 9.49 -4.45
C PHE A 78 -11.85 8.08 -5.02
N VAL A 79 -13.03 7.87 -5.59
CA VAL A 79 -13.42 6.59 -6.23
C VAL A 79 -13.03 6.52 -7.71
N ASN A 80 -12.53 7.62 -8.31
CA ASN A 80 -12.04 7.63 -9.68
C ASN A 80 -10.65 6.96 -9.75
N ALA A 81 -10.64 5.66 -9.63
CA ALA A 81 -9.44 4.84 -9.60
C ALA A 81 -9.61 3.58 -10.47
N THR A 82 -8.51 3.00 -10.91
CA THR A 82 -8.51 1.72 -11.65
C THR A 82 -8.36 0.52 -10.72
N SER A 83 -7.81 0.77 -9.54
CA SER A 83 -7.39 -0.27 -8.58
C SER A 83 -7.74 0.17 -7.16
N HIS A 84 -8.51 -0.66 -6.48
CA HIS A 84 -8.86 -0.49 -5.07
C HIS A 84 -8.45 -1.75 -4.31
N LEU A 85 -7.79 -1.59 -3.17
CA LEU A 85 -7.38 -2.66 -2.27
C LEU A 85 -7.83 -2.32 -0.85
N PHE A 86 -8.54 -3.24 -0.21
CA PHE A 86 -8.95 -3.15 1.18
C PHE A 86 -8.35 -4.32 1.95
N TYR A 87 -7.71 -4.05 3.08
CA TYR A 87 -7.26 -5.04 4.05
C TYR A 87 -8.06 -4.88 5.34
N ILE A 88 -8.68 -5.95 5.82
CA ILE A 88 -9.48 -5.94 7.05
C ILE A 88 -8.54 -6.10 8.25
N ILE A 89 -8.31 -5.01 9.00
CA ILE A 89 -7.43 -4.98 10.17
C ILE A 89 -8.09 -5.68 11.37
N SER A 90 -9.39 -5.43 11.56
CA SER A 90 -10.21 -6.08 12.59
C SER A 90 -11.69 -6.07 12.24
N GLY A 91 -12.44 -6.99 12.80
CA GLY A 91 -13.88 -7.14 12.58
C GLY A 91 -14.25 -7.92 11.32
N ASN A 92 -15.54 -7.94 11.01
CA ASN A 92 -16.11 -8.58 9.83
C ASN A 92 -17.08 -7.64 9.17
N CYS A 93 -17.20 -7.70 7.84
CA CYS A 93 -18.18 -6.88 7.14
C CYS A 93 -18.72 -7.55 5.88
N GLU A 94 -19.84 -7.01 5.40
CA GLU A 94 -20.33 -7.23 4.05
C GLU A 94 -19.97 -6.01 3.20
N MET A 95 -19.31 -6.26 2.07
CA MET A 95 -18.98 -5.25 1.06
C MET A 95 -19.86 -5.49 -0.16
N ASN A 96 -20.81 -4.58 -0.40
CA ASN A 96 -21.63 -4.59 -1.59
C ASN A 96 -20.95 -3.67 -2.63
N ILE A 97 -20.40 -4.28 -3.67
CA ILE A 97 -19.69 -3.60 -4.75
C ILE A 97 -20.58 -3.68 -5.99
N ASP A 98 -21.20 -2.56 -6.34
CA ASP A 98 -22.28 -2.52 -7.33
C ASP A 98 -23.37 -3.56 -6.98
N ASP A 99 -23.55 -4.61 -7.80
CA ASP A 99 -24.57 -5.65 -7.60
C ASP A 99 -24.01 -6.94 -6.94
N GLU A 100 -22.74 -6.97 -6.56
CA GLU A 100 -22.08 -8.15 -5.99
C GLU A 100 -21.81 -7.96 -4.49
N MET A 101 -22.11 -8.99 -3.68
CA MET A 101 -21.86 -8.99 -2.24
C MET A 101 -20.70 -9.91 -1.87
N PHE A 102 -19.76 -9.36 -1.11
CA PHE A 102 -18.59 -10.06 -0.55
C PHE A 102 -18.64 -10.03 0.97
N LYS A 103 -18.39 -11.17 1.61
CA LYS A 103 -18.18 -11.27 3.06
C LYS A 103 -16.69 -11.38 3.31
N VAL A 104 -16.16 -10.47 4.12
CA VAL A 104 -14.75 -10.41 4.47
C VAL A 104 -14.56 -10.25 5.96
N SER A 105 -13.46 -10.76 6.46
CA SER A 105 -13.12 -10.84 7.88
C SER A 105 -11.69 -10.38 8.16
N GLU A 106 -11.34 -10.21 9.43
CA GLU A 106 -9.98 -9.85 9.84
C GLU A 106 -8.92 -10.69 9.13
N GLY A 107 -7.99 -10.00 8.49
CA GLY A 107 -6.87 -10.59 7.76
C GLY A 107 -7.11 -10.84 6.28
N ASP A 108 -8.35 -10.65 5.80
CA ASP A 108 -8.67 -10.77 4.37
C ASP A 108 -8.23 -9.52 3.60
N ILE A 109 -7.85 -9.73 2.33
CA ILE A 109 -7.64 -8.67 1.35
C ILE A 109 -8.73 -8.80 0.28
N ILE A 110 -9.41 -7.71 -0.04
CA ILE A 110 -10.28 -7.65 -1.21
C ILE A 110 -9.78 -6.58 -2.17
N ILE A 111 -9.68 -6.93 -3.45
CA ILE A 111 -9.38 -6.00 -4.53
C ILE A 111 -10.59 -5.86 -5.43
N THR A 112 -10.81 -4.66 -5.93
CA THR A 112 -11.85 -4.40 -6.93
C THR A 112 -11.36 -3.37 -7.96
N PRO A 113 -11.77 -3.50 -9.23
CA PRO A 113 -11.57 -2.44 -10.20
C PRO A 113 -12.53 -1.28 -9.94
N LEU A 114 -12.68 -0.38 -10.91
CA LEU A 114 -13.72 0.65 -10.90
C LEU A 114 -15.08 0.08 -10.42
N PHE A 115 -15.75 0.84 -9.58
CA PHE A 115 -17.13 0.61 -9.14
C PHE A 115 -17.90 1.94 -9.14
N ASP A 116 -19.22 1.88 -9.28
CA ASP A 116 -20.10 3.05 -9.17
C ASP A 116 -20.45 3.33 -7.70
N SER A 117 -20.64 2.27 -6.91
CA SER A 117 -20.91 2.33 -5.48
C SER A 117 -20.35 1.12 -4.74
N LEU A 118 -19.74 1.38 -3.58
CA LEU A 118 -19.31 0.36 -2.66
C LEU A 118 -19.87 0.67 -1.27
N ILE A 119 -20.68 -0.24 -0.74
CA ILE A 119 -21.28 -0.11 0.60
C ILE A 119 -20.61 -1.10 1.54
N ILE A 120 -19.96 -0.61 2.57
CA ILE A 120 -19.36 -1.40 3.65
C ILE A 120 -20.37 -1.46 4.81
N LYS A 121 -20.80 -2.66 5.19
CA LYS A 121 -21.75 -2.88 6.29
C LYS A 121 -21.04 -3.61 7.41
N ASN A 122 -20.85 -2.93 8.53
CA ASN A 122 -20.42 -3.58 9.77
C ASN A 122 -21.66 -4.13 10.50
N ASN A 123 -21.98 -5.39 10.26
CA ASN A 123 -23.10 -6.10 10.90
C ASN A 123 -22.68 -6.85 12.18
N SER A 124 -21.45 -6.63 12.66
CA SER A 124 -20.90 -7.29 13.84
C SER A 124 -21.08 -6.46 15.10
N ASP A 125 -20.86 -7.11 16.24
CA ASP A 125 -20.85 -6.47 17.57
C ASP A 125 -19.50 -5.84 17.91
N GLU A 126 -18.56 -5.80 16.95
CA GLU A 126 -17.22 -5.25 17.09
C GLU A 126 -17.01 -4.05 16.16
N GLU A 127 -15.99 -3.25 16.49
CA GLU A 127 -15.52 -2.17 15.62
C GLU A 127 -14.86 -2.77 14.38
N LEU A 128 -15.20 -2.23 13.21
CA LEU A 128 -14.57 -2.58 11.95
C LEU A 128 -13.45 -1.58 11.64
N GLN A 129 -12.29 -2.12 11.31
CA GLN A 129 -11.10 -1.36 10.94
C GLN A 129 -10.56 -1.87 9.61
N ILE A 130 -10.40 -0.97 8.63
CA ILE A 130 -9.93 -1.29 7.28
C ILE A 130 -8.80 -0.36 6.88
N TYR A 131 -7.76 -0.89 6.26
CA TYR A 131 -6.77 -0.14 5.49
C TYR A 131 -7.17 -0.17 4.02
N TYR A 132 -7.28 1.01 3.40
CA TYR A 132 -7.74 1.18 2.03
C TYR A 132 -6.73 1.94 1.20
N ILE A 133 -6.36 1.38 0.04
CA ILE A 133 -5.46 2.00 -0.94
C ILE A 133 -6.12 2.00 -2.31
N ASN A 134 -5.92 3.10 -3.06
CA ASN A 134 -6.32 3.23 -4.45
C ASN A 134 -5.33 4.08 -5.25
N ASP A 135 -5.47 4.08 -6.57
CA ASP A 135 -4.62 4.82 -7.51
C ASP A 135 -5.29 6.10 -8.06
N SER A 136 -6.27 6.66 -7.33
CA SER A 136 -6.94 7.91 -7.76
C SER A 136 -6.00 9.10 -7.99
N PRO A 137 -4.89 9.29 -7.23
CA PRO A 137 -3.94 10.37 -7.52
C PRO A 137 -3.35 10.29 -8.93
N LEU A 138 -2.99 9.09 -9.38
CA LEU A 138 -2.49 8.87 -10.74
C LEU A 138 -3.53 9.26 -11.79
N ILE A 139 -4.78 8.86 -11.59
CA ILE A 139 -5.86 9.12 -12.54
C ILE A 139 -6.19 10.62 -12.58
N ASN A 140 -6.21 11.28 -11.42
CA ASN A 140 -6.44 12.72 -11.31
C ASN A 140 -5.29 13.52 -11.92
N TYR A 141 -4.02 13.11 -11.71
CA TYR A 141 -2.87 13.73 -12.37
C TYR A 141 -2.97 13.69 -13.90
N LEU A 142 -3.46 12.58 -14.44
CA LEU A 142 -3.66 12.43 -15.88
C LEU A 142 -4.90 13.16 -16.41
N GLY A 143 -5.71 13.78 -15.54
CA GLY A 143 -6.98 14.39 -15.93
C GLY A 143 -7.96 13.41 -16.55
N SER A 144 -7.89 12.13 -16.13
CA SER A 144 -8.66 11.04 -16.74
C SER A 144 -9.82 10.61 -15.85
N LYS A 145 -10.82 9.96 -16.46
CA LYS A 145 -11.88 9.27 -15.74
C LYS A 145 -11.86 7.77 -16.11
N THR A 146 -11.88 6.93 -15.08
CA THR A 146 -11.94 5.49 -15.26
C THR A 146 -13.33 5.10 -15.77
N THR A 147 -13.38 4.33 -16.87
CA THR A 147 -14.65 3.93 -17.50
C THR A 147 -14.73 2.43 -17.77
N LYS A 148 -13.67 1.67 -17.47
CA LYS A 148 -13.59 0.25 -17.80
C LYS A 148 -13.03 -0.58 -16.66
N LYS A 149 -13.73 -1.66 -16.30
CA LYS A 149 -13.21 -2.70 -15.40
C LYS A 149 -12.20 -3.56 -16.16
N ILE A 150 -10.94 -3.59 -15.69
CA ILE A 150 -9.83 -4.26 -16.39
C ILE A 150 -9.36 -5.55 -15.70
N PHE A 151 -9.88 -5.84 -14.52
CA PHE A 151 -9.74 -7.11 -13.81
C PHE A 151 -11.01 -7.38 -13.01
N LYS A 152 -11.13 -8.56 -12.40
CA LYS A 152 -12.29 -8.96 -11.58
C LYS A 152 -12.01 -8.73 -10.11
N THR A 153 -13.05 -8.37 -9.36
CA THR A 153 -13.02 -8.36 -7.89
C THR A 153 -12.59 -9.74 -7.38
N ALA A 154 -11.69 -9.77 -6.41
CA ALA A 154 -11.18 -10.99 -5.82
C ALA A 154 -10.89 -10.81 -4.33
N VAL A 155 -11.11 -11.89 -3.56
CA VAL A 155 -10.79 -11.97 -2.14
C VAL A 155 -9.63 -12.93 -1.94
N TYR A 156 -8.60 -12.48 -1.23
CA TYR A 156 -7.50 -13.29 -0.71
C TYR A 156 -7.78 -13.49 0.78
N SER A 157 -8.31 -14.65 1.14
CA SER A 157 -8.62 -14.92 2.54
C SER A 157 -7.35 -15.05 3.39
N LYS A 158 -7.44 -14.71 4.67
CA LYS A 158 -6.35 -14.89 5.64
C LYS A 158 -5.79 -16.32 5.60
N ASP A 159 -6.67 -17.32 5.53
CA ASP A 159 -6.26 -18.73 5.47
C ASP A 159 -5.48 -19.04 4.19
N PHE A 160 -5.89 -18.49 3.05
CA PHE A 160 -5.14 -18.62 1.80
C PHE A 160 -3.75 -17.97 1.92
N LEU A 161 -3.67 -16.76 2.45
CA LEU A 161 -2.39 -16.04 2.62
C LEU A 161 -1.43 -16.80 3.53
N LEU A 162 -1.89 -17.24 4.69
CA LEU A 162 -1.09 -18.01 5.64
C LEU A 162 -0.70 -19.38 5.11
N THR A 163 -1.60 -20.07 4.40
CA THR A 163 -1.29 -21.36 3.76
C THR A 163 -0.18 -21.19 2.75
N LYS A 164 -0.28 -20.20 1.85
CA LYS A 164 0.75 -19.93 0.84
C LYS A 164 2.09 -19.53 1.45
N LEU A 165 2.07 -18.75 2.52
CA LEU A 165 3.27 -18.36 3.25
C LEU A 165 3.94 -19.56 3.94
N ASN A 166 3.15 -20.49 4.48
CA ASN A 166 3.64 -21.71 5.16
C ASN A 166 4.16 -22.77 4.19
N GLU A 167 3.73 -22.77 2.92
CA GLU A 167 4.28 -23.61 1.85
C GLU A 167 5.74 -23.25 1.50
N LEU A 168 6.22 -22.06 1.89
CA LEU A 168 7.59 -21.63 1.63
C LEU A 168 8.56 -22.36 2.55
N SER A 169 9.35 -23.27 2.01
CA SER A 169 10.39 -24.02 2.73
C SER A 169 11.80 -23.44 2.54
N ASP A 170 12.01 -22.67 1.48
CA ASP A 170 13.30 -22.04 1.15
C ASP A 170 13.07 -20.56 0.80
N PHE A 171 13.64 -19.68 1.60
CA PHE A 171 13.60 -18.22 1.37
C PHE A 171 14.97 -17.59 1.62
N LYS A 172 15.38 -16.72 0.71
CA LYS A 172 16.71 -16.11 0.72
C LYS A 172 16.71 -14.80 1.49
N ASN A 173 17.87 -14.46 2.04
CA ASN A 173 18.12 -13.15 2.69
C ASN A 173 17.15 -12.84 3.83
N ASN A 174 16.67 -13.85 4.53
CA ASN A 174 15.69 -13.73 5.62
C ASN A 174 14.36 -13.05 5.18
N ARG A 175 13.99 -13.18 3.89
CA ARG A 175 12.76 -12.64 3.33
C ARG A 175 11.75 -13.74 3.09
N LYS A 176 10.94 -14.03 4.10
CA LYS A 176 9.80 -14.96 3.98
C LYS A 176 8.57 -14.18 3.57
N GLY A 177 8.13 -14.32 2.33
CA GLY A 177 7.00 -13.56 1.80
C GLY A 177 6.48 -14.11 0.49
N ILE A 178 5.22 -13.81 0.20
CA ILE A 178 4.54 -14.17 -1.04
C ILE A 178 4.16 -12.90 -1.80
N LEU A 179 4.28 -12.97 -3.11
CA LEU A 179 3.77 -11.93 -4.03
C LEU A 179 2.33 -12.28 -4.40
N LEU A 180 1.43 -11.31 -4.23
CA LEU A 180 0.02 -11.49 -4.57
C LEU A 180 -0.22 -11.13 -6.04
N SER A 181 -0.92 -12.01 -6.74
CA SER A 181 -1.21 -11.88 -8.16
C SER A 181 -2.65 -12.28 -8.46
N ASN A 182 -3.22 -11.76 -9.55
CA ASN A 182 -4.48 -12.24 -10.09
C ASN A 182 -4.32 -12.69 -11.55
N LYS A 183 -5.29 -13.50 -12.01
CA LYS A 183 -5.19 -14.11 -13.35
C LYS A 183 -5.32 -13.11 -14.51
N ASP A 184 -5.92 -11.94 -14.30
CA ASP A 184 -6.04 -10.95 -15.35
C ASP A 184 -4.72 -10.20 -15.55
N THR A 185 -3.96 -9.94 -14.49
CA THR A 185 -2.61 -9.37 -14.57
C THR A 185 -1.59 -10.39 -15.08
N GLU A 186 -1.75 -11.69 -14.75
CA GLU A 186 -0.92 -12.76 -15.30
C GLU A 186 -1.01 -12.83 -16.83
N LYS A 187 -2.19 -12.61 -17.41
CA LYS A 187 -2.38 -12.60 -18.88
C LYS A 187 -1.54 -11.55 -19.60
N ILE A 188 -1.23 -10.45 -18.93
CA ILE A 188 -0.37 -9.38 -19.49
C ILE A 188 1.08 -9.50 -19.01
N GLY A 189 1.40 -10.54 -18.23
CA GLY A 189 2.77 -10.91 -17.82
C GLY A 189 3.35 -10.08 -16.68
N VAL A 190 2.53 -9.32 -15.92
CA VAL A 190 3.05 -8.51 -14.81
C VAL A 190 2.91 -9.20 -13.44
N ASN A 191 2.05 -10.20 -13.31
CA ASN A 191 1.89 -11.02 -12.09
C ASN A 191 1.72 -10.17 -10.82
N THR A 192 0.83 -9.18 -10.88
CA THR A 192 0.58 -8.24 -9.79
C THR A 192 -0.85 -8.37 -9.27
N ILE A 193 -1.14 -7.85 -8.09
CA ILE A 193 -2.48 -7.95 -7.50
C ILE A 193 -3.51 -7.13 -8.29
N THR A 194 -3.10 -5.97 -8.82
CA THR A 194 -3.84 -5.18 -9.82
C THR A 194 -2.85 -4.63 -10.85
N PRO A 195 -3.27 -4.02 -11.96
CA PRO A 195 -2.35 -3.42 -12.93
C PRO A 195 -1.41 -2.35 -12.36
N VAL A 196 -1.83 -1.63 -11.34
CA VAL A 196 -1.02 -0.59 -10.69
C VAL A 196 -0.38 -1.09 -9.41
N LEU A 197 -1.13 -1.83 -8.58
CA LEU A 197 -0.69 -2.24 -7.26
C LEU A 197 0.10 -3.55 -7.31
N TRP A 198 1.23 -3.56 -6.64
CA TRP A 198 2.05 -4.72 -6.35
C TRP A 198 2.04 -4.93 -4.85
N ALA A 199 1.49 -6.03 -4.37
CA ALA A 199 1.34 -6.31 -2.96
C ALA A 199 2.03 -7.61 -2.57
N LEU A 200 2.71 -7.58 -1.41
CA LEU A 200 3.33 -8.74 -0.80
C LEU A 200 2.67 -9.02 0.56
N TYR A 201 2.70 -10.25 0.98
CA TYR A 201 2.36 -10.62 2.36
C TYR A 201 3.58 -11.30 2.97
N ASN A 202 4.23 -10.62 3.91
CA ASN A 202 5.53 -11.01 4.44
C ASN A 202 5.46 -11.36 5.92
N GLU A 203 6.22 -12.38 6.30
CA GLU A 203 6.47 -12.77 7.69
C GLU A 203 7.92 -12.43 8.06
N LEU A 204 8.10 -11.85 9.23
CA LEU A 204 9.39 -11.71 9.90
C LEU A 204 9.42 -12.69 11.08
N PRO A 205 10.07 -13.84 10.94
CA PRO A 205 10.28 -14.76 12.05
C PRO A 205 11.09 -14.12 13.19
N PRO A 206 11.03 -14.67 14.42
CA PRO A 206 11.88 -14.24 15.52
C PRO A 206 13.36 -14.23 15.15
N ASN A 207 14.12 -13.27 15.69
CA ASN A 207 15.56 -13.10 15.47
C ASN A 207 15.93 -12.98 13.96
N THR A 208 15.08 -12.33 13.19
CA THR A 208 15.30 -12.08 11.75
C THR A 208 15.78 -10.66 11.52
N VAL A 209 16.96 -10.52 10.94
CA VAL A 209 17.49 -9.25 10.44
C VAL A 209 17.66 -9.35 8.93
N GLN A 210 16.96 -8.51 8.19
CA GLN A 210 17.08 -8.47 6.73
C GLN A 210 18.21 -7.54 6.31
N LYS A 211 18.95 -7.95 5.27
CA LYS A 211 19.90 -7.03 4.62
C LYS A 211 19.14 -5.89 3.92
N PRO A 212 19.69 -4.68 3.88
CA PRO A 212 19.06 -3.56 3.19
C PRO A 212 18.78 -3.84 1.72
N HIS A 213 17.70 -3.26 1.23
CA HIS A 213 17.38 -3.21 -0.18
C HIS A 213 16.72 -1.87 -0.50
N ARG A 214 16.62 -1.55 -1.78
CA ARG A 214 15.88 -0.38 -2.26
C ARG A 214 15.19 -0.68 -3.58
N HIS A 215 14.14 0.08 -3.85
CA HIS A 215 13.41 0.03 -5.11
C HIS A 215 12.95 1.43 -5.51
N ASN A 216 12.63 1.63 -6.78
CA ASN A 216 12.17 2.91 -7.32
C ASN A 216 10.64 3.07 -7.28
N SER A 217 9.88 2.11 -6.77
CA SER A 217 8.48 2.26 -6.36
C SER A 217 8.38 2.89 -4.97
N VAL A 218 7.26 3.53 -4.68
CA VAL A 218 6.90 3.83 -3.30
C VAL A 218 6.29 2.58 -2.65
N ALA A 219 6.51 2.38 -1.35
CA ALA A 219 5.78 1.38 -0.59
C ALA A 219 4.95 2.04 0.53
N LEU A 220 3.69 1.62 0.61
CA LEU A 220 2.75 1.92 1.67
C LEU A 220 2.60 0.65 2.50
N ASP A 221 3.47 0.50 3.49
CA ASP A 221 3.61 -0.71 4.29
C ASP A 221 2.60 -0.70 5.44
N LEU A 222 1.80 -1.75 5.61
CA LEU A 222 0.93 -1.93 6.77
C LEU A 222 1.48 -3.03 7.68
N CYS A 223 1.71 -2.74 8.96
CA CYS A 223 1.94 -3.77 9.96
C CYS A 223 0.62 -4.49 10.28
N VAL A 224 0.47 -5.72 9.78
CA VAL A 224 -0.73 -6.53 9.94
C VAL A 224 -0.70 -7.40 11.20
N GLY A 225 0.49 -7.63 11.76
CA GLY A 225 0.65 -8.40 13.00
C GLY A 225 2.01 -8.13 13.65
N CYS A 226 1.98 -7.58 14.86
CA CYS A 226 3.16 -7.37 15.70
C CYS A 226 2.73 -7.29 17.17
N SER A 227 3.27 -8.16 18.01
CA SER A 227 3.04 -8.16 19.46
C SER A 227 4.18 -7.52 20.26
N ASP A 228 5.30 -7.22 19.60
CA ASP A 228 6.51 -6.67 20.25
C ASP A 228 7.03 -5.47 19.43
N SER A 229 6.38 -4.33 19.60
CA SER A 229 6.66 -3.09 18.86
C SER A 229 8.04 -2.46 19.16
N GLU A 230 8.69 -2.84 20.23
CA GLU A 230 10.03 -2.32 20.56
C GLU A 230 11.12 -3.03 19.74
N ASN A 231 10.91 -4.30 19.46
CA ASN A 231 11.88 -5.20 18.85
C ASN A 231 11.60 -5.50 17.36
N VAL A 232 10.50 -4.98 16.81
CA VAL A 232 10.18 -5.10 15.38
C VAL A 232 10.14 -3.71 14.74
N TYR A 233 10.96 -3.52 13.71
CA TYR A 233 11.15 -2.21 13.11
C TYR A 233 11.67 -2.27 11.68
N THR A 234 11.48 -1.18 10.94
CA THR A 234 12.14 -0.90 9.66
C THR A 234 13.20 0.18 9.85
N LEU A 235 14.38 -0.01 9.29
CA LEU A 235 15.40 1.03 9.14
C LEU A 235 15.30 1.61 7.74
N VAL A 236 15.33 2.94 7.61
CA VAL A 236 15.26 3.64 6.32
C VAL A 236 16.34 4.70 6.25
N GLY A 237 17.07 4.81 5.12
CA GLY A 237 18.10 5.83 4.94
C GLY A 237 18.63 5.93 3.53
N ASN A 238 19.49 6.94 3.29
CA ASN A 238 19.96 7.29 1.96
C ASN A 238 21.16 6.44 1.49
N GLU A 239 22.05 6.08 2.40
CA GLU A 239 23.37 5.55 2.08
C GLU A 239 23.68 4.31 2.91
N LEU A 240 24.59 3.49 2.38
CA LEU A 240 25.14 2.33 3.07
C LEU A 240 26.61 2.56 3.41
N ASP A 241 27.04 2.00 4.55
CA ASP A 241 28.46 1.86 4.89
C ASP A 241 29.14 0.74 4.05
N GLU A 242 30.44 0.58 4.23
CA GLU A 242 31.25 -0.47 3.57
C GLU A 242 30.79 -1.91 3.91
N ASN A 243 30.08 -2.10 5.01
CA ASN A 243 29.54 -3.38 5.45
C ASN A 243 28.10 -3.62 4.94
N GLY A 244 27.51 -2.65 4.24
CA GLY A 244 26.14 -2.71 3.72
C GLY A 244 25.07 -2.36 4.73
N ASN A 245 25.41 -1.69 5.85
CA ASN A 245 24.43 -1.19 6.81
C ASN A 245 24.00 0.23 6.44
N ILE A 246 22.76 0.59 6.78
CA ILE A 246 22.22 1.92 6.51
C ILE A 246 22.88 2.95 7.45
N ILE A 247 23.45 4.00 6.88
CA ILE A 247 24.10 5.09 7.62
C ILE A 247 23.01 6.01 8.20
N ASN A 248 23.08 6.32 9.51
CA ASN A 248 22.14 7.21 10.20
C ASN A 248 20.66 6.93 9.88
N PRO A 249 20.18 5.68 10.06
CA PRO A 249 18.84 5.31 9.66
C PRO A 249 17.77 6.00 10.52
N ILE A 250 16.63 6.31 9.89
CA ILE A 250 15.38 6.54 10.60
C ILE A 250 14.83 5.17 10.97
N LYS A 251 14.53 4.98 12.27
CA LYS A 251 13.91 3.75 12.78
C LYS A 251 12.40 3.93 12.85
N VAL A 252 11.67 3.04 12.18
CA VAL A 252 10.21 2.97 12.15
C VAL A 252 9.79 1.71 12.92
N ASN A 253 9.31 1.86 14.14
CA ASN A 253 8.83 0.73 14.95
C ASN A 253 7.48 0.26 14.41
N TRP A 254 7.21 -1.06 14.51
CA TRP A 254 5.96 -1.63 14.03
C TRP A 254 4.93 -1.77 15.15
N LYS A 255 3.69 -1.39 14.83
CA LYS A 255 2.53 -1.62 15.69
C LYS A 255 1.37 -2.10 14.82
N LYS A 256 0.63 -3.13 15.26
CA LYS A 256 -0.52 -3.64 14.49
C LYS A 256 -1.48 -2.50 14.12
N GLY A 257 -1.92 -2.47 12.86
CA GLY A 257 -2.80 -1.41 12.32
C GLY A 257 -2.09 -0.09 12.01
N GLU A 258 -0.74 -0.07 12.06
CA GLU A 258 0.05 1.08 11.67
C GLU A 258 0.58 0.94 10.25
N MET A 259 0.37 1.96 9.45
CA MET A 259 1.02 2.09 8.16
C MET A 259 2.24 2.99 8.26
N PHE A 260 3.22 2.76 7.39
CA PHE A 260 4.34 3.66 7.17
C PHE A 260 4.71 3.74 5.69
N ILE A 261 5.32 4.86 5.31
CA ILE A 261 5.75 5.09 3.93
C ILE A 261 7.24 4.79 3.81
N THR A 262 7.58 3.92 2.86
CA THR A 262 8.96 3.73 2.39
C THR A 262 9.12 4.46 1.06
N PRO A 263 9.81 5.62 1.04
CA PRO A 263 10.00 6.41 -0.17
C PRO A 263 10.83 5.69 -1.24
N PRO A 264 10.61 5.98 -2.53
CA PRO A 264 11.38 5.38 -3.62
C PRO A 264 12.86 5.74 -3.52
N GLY A 265 13.71 4.77 -3.80
CA GLY A 265 15.18 4.94 -3.86
C GLY A 265 15.89 4.89 -2.51
N LEU A 266 15.19 4.96 -1.39
CA LEU A 266 15.81 4.83 -0.07
C LEU A 266 16.12 3.37 0.27
N TRP A 267 17.29 3.15 0.87
CA TRP A 267 17.63 1.87 1.45
C TRP A 267 16.78 1.59 2.69
N HIS A 268 16.25 0.38 2.77
CA HIS A 268 15.48 -0.04 3.94
C HIS A 268 15.67 -1.52 4.24
N SER A 269 15.45 -1.88 5.51
CA SER A 269 15.50 -3.26 5.99
C SER A 269 14.46 -3.47 7.09
N HIS A 270 13.77 -4.62 7.05
CA HIS A 270 12.83 -5.01 8.09
C HIS A 270 13.52 -5.93 9.09
N ASN A 271 13.33 -5.69 10.37
CA ASN A 271 14.08 -6.35 11.44
C ASN A 271 13.13 -6.78 12.56
N ASN A 272 13.29 -8.02 13.00
CA ASN A 272 12.61 -8.58 14.15
C ASN A 272 13.65 -9.22 15.07
N ILE A 273 14.06 -8.49 16.10
CA ILE A 273 15.00 -8.97 17.15
C ILE A 273 14.25 -9.51 18.37
N GLY A 274 12.91 -9.56 18.31
CA GLY A 274 12.04 -10.12 19.34
C GLY A 274 11.86 -11.62 19.22
N SER A 275 10.97 -12.16 20.07
CA SER A 275 10.70 -13.60 20.21
C SER A 275 9.44 -14.08 19.51
N THR A 276 8.64 -13.17 18.92
CA THR A 276 7.36 -13.48 18.26
C THR A 276 7.41 -13.16 16.78
N HIS A 277 6.56 -13.82 16.00
CA HIS A 277 6.43 -13.52 14.56
C HIS A 277 5.78 -12.16 14.35
N ALA A 278 6.22 -11.43 13.33
CA ALA A 278 5.60 -10.20 12.87
C ALA A 278 5.26 -10.32 11.38
N TYR A 279 4.24 -9.55 10.95
CA TYR A 279 3.73 -9.62 9.57
C TYR A 279 3.53 -8.21 9.03
N VAL A 280 3.88 -8.04 7.75
CA VAL A 280 3.71 -6.77 7.02
C VAL A 280 3.11 -7.01 5.64
N LEU A 281 2.26 -6.09 5.23
CA LEU A 281 1.65 -6.02 3.91
C LEU A 281 2.19 -4.77 3.18
N PRO A 282 3.30 -4.88 2.44
CA PRO A 282 3.76 -3.83 1.54
C PRO A 282 2.83 -3.72 0.33
N ILE A 283 2.36 -2.51 0.06
CA ILE A 283 1.57 -2.19 -1.13
C ILE A 283 2.28 -1.09 -1.89
N GLN A 284 2.62 -1.35 -3.16
CA GLN A 284 3.48 -0.50 -3.96
C GLN A 284 2.83 -0.14 -5.30
N ASP A 285 3.21 0.99 -5.89
CA ASP A 285 2.90 1.34 -7.27
C ASP A 285 3.79 0.59 -8.31
N ALA A 286 4.49 -0.43 -7.84
CA ALA A 286 5.43 -1.22 -8.62
C ALA A 286 4.78 -1.98 -9.79
N GLY A 287 3.48 -2.25 -9.76
CA GLY A 287 2.77 -2.86 -10.88
C GLY A 287 2.83 -1.98 -12.13
N LEU A 288 2.64 -0.67 -11.96
CA LEU A 288 2.78 0.31 -13.04
C LEU A 288 4.21 0.36 -13.57
N LEU A 289 5.22 0.43 -12.67
CA LEU A 289 6.63 0.50 -13.05
C LEU A 289 7.10 -0.80 -13.74
N LEU A 290 6.59 -1.95 -13.30
CA LEU A 290 6.86 -3.23 -13.94
C LEU A 290 6.28 -3.29 -15.36
N TYR A 291 5.03 -2.84 -15.55
CA TYR A 291 4.42 -2.74 -16.87
C TYR A 291 5.23 -1.81 -17.79
N GLN A 292 5.74 -0.70 -17.28
CA GLN A 292 6.60 0.24 -18.00
C GLN A 292 8.03 -0.27 -18.24
N ARG A 293 8.44 -1.42 -17.71
CA ARG A 293 9.80 -2.05 -17.77
C ARG A 293 10.89 -1.22 -17.09
N ILE A 294 10.53 -0.43 -16.10
CA ILE A 294 11.44 0.44 -15.36
C ILE A 294 11.53 0.10 -13.85
N LEU A 295 10.81 -0.92 -13.39
CA LEU A 295 10.93 -1.35 -12.00
C LEU A 295 12.38 -1.77 -11.71
N GLY A 296 13.00 -1.10 -10.75
CA GLY A 296 14.36 -1.38 -10.29
C GLY A 296 14.36 -1.78 -8.82
N ILE A 297 14.82 -3.00 -8.52
CA ILE A 297 15.01 -3.49 -7.16
C ILE A 297 16.48 -3.85 -6.99
N ILE A 298 17.14 -3.29 -5.98
CA ILE A 298 18.54 -3.54 -5.66
C ILE A 298 18.61 -4.17 -4.27
N LEU A 299 19.19 -5.35 -4.20
CA LEU A 299 19.44 -6.10 -2.96
C LEU A 299 20.92 -5.99 -2.62
N THR A 300 21.26 -5.74 -1.37
CA THR A 300 22.65 -5.90 -0.90
C THR A 300 23.05 -7.37 -0.91
N LYS A 301 24.31 -7.66 -1.26
CA LYS A 301 24.85 -9.03 -1.31
C LYS A 301 25.16 -9.59 0.07
#